data_e71d500c93272260df6cc1b04fbc43de
#
_entry.id   e71d500c93272260df6cc1b04fbc43de
#
_cell.length_a   1.000
_cell.length_b   1.000
_cell.length_c   1.000
_cell.angle_alpha   90.00
_cell.angle_beta   90.00
_cell.angle_gamma   90.00
#
_symmetry.space_group_name_H-M   'P 1'
#
loop_
_entity.id
_entity.type
_entity.pdbx_description
1 polymer ?
#
loop_
_entity_poly.entity_id
_entity_poly.type
_entity_poly.pdbx_seq_one_letter_code
_entity_poly.pdbx_strand_id
1 'polypeptide(L)'
;MEIDESRAFRAEWTQRYLVVEPPEGEGALCLVCRRLVAATGELDVKQHYEAEHEYYERYVTEDERAALVERLRRGDFPEAAPLTPEQRIARAGLGLARLLALKGCGWGEGDFVHRCMAVMLRDVLPDHVGIMDGIDLSPETTRQRVLDIHQNLRSQLFNRAKDFKAYSLALDDQAFVAYENYLLVFVRGVGHDLEVHEELLTIINLTHHFSVGALMAAILEALQTAGLSLQRMVGLTTTHTLRMIGENSGLVSYMREKAVSPNCWNVIHYSGFLHLELLSSYDVDVNQIINAVSEWIVLIKTRGVRRPEFQALLTESESEHGERVNGRCLNNWLRKGKTLKLIFSLRKEIETFLVSIGATTVHFTDKEWLCDFGFLVDIMDHLREISELLRVSKVFAAAAFDHICAFEVKLNLLQRQVEEKNLTHFASLSQVVDELKENLQEDEKVLDLERYRAVTDLAVVPREKPHTGDAARQQPRDSPVIER
;
A
#
# COMPACT_ATOMS: atom_id res chain seq x y z
N MET A 1 -12.77 49.29 3.82
CA MET A 1 -12.23 47.93 3.61
C MET A 1 -11.09 48.13 2.63
N GLU A 2 -9.91 48.42 3.14
CA GLU A 2 -8.69 48.53 2.34
C GLU A 2 -8.37 47.14 1.79
N ILE A 3 -8.37 47.06 0.46
CA ILE A 3 -7.91 45.85 -0.24
C ILE A 3 -6.39 45.82 0.00
N ASP A 4 -5.91 44.79 0.64
CA ASP A 4 -4.48 44.56 0.90
C ASP A 4 -3.77 44.38 -0.46
N GLU A 5 -3.19 45.45 -0.98
CA GLU A 5 -2.48 45.46 -2.29
C GLU A 5 -1.30 44.45 -2.34
N SER A 6 -0.93 43.84 -1.19
CA SER A 6 0.16 42.89 -1.09
C SER A 6 -0.17 41.52 -1.68
N ARG A 7 -1.46 41.20 -1.87
CA ARG A 7 -1.96 39.90 -2.36
C ARG A 7 -2.35 39.86 -3.83
N ALA A 8 -2.29 41.00 -4.53
CA ALA A 8 -2.67 41.06 -5.94
C ALA A 8 -1.59 40.41 -6.82
N PHE A 9 -2.03 39.63 -7.82
CA PHE A 9 -1.14 39.11 -8.86
C PHE A 9 -0.42 40.26 -9.58
N ARG A 10 0.90 40.13 -9.79
CA ARG A 10 1.69 41.14 -10.51
C ARG A 10 2.05 40.64 -11.89
N ALA A 11 1.81 41.41 -12.92
CA ALA A 11 2.08 41.04 -14.32
C ALA A 11 3.57 40.68 -14.57
N GLU A 12 4.49 41.26 -13.79
CA GLU A 12 5.92 40.97 -13.86
C GLU A 12 6.25 39.49 -13.52
N TRP A 13 5.44 38.84 -12.68
CA TRP A 13 5.62 37.45 -12.32
C TRP A 13 5.44 36.52 -13.52
N THR A 14 4.67 36.91 -14.52
CA THR A 14 4.47 36.11 -15.73
C THR A 14 5.77 35.90 -16.47
N GLN A 15 6.58 36.89 -16.65
CA GLN A 15 7.89 36.74 -17.32
C GLN A 15 8.95 36.18 -16.37
N ARG A 16 8.89 36.55 -15.09
CA ARG A 16 9.92 36.24 -14.13
C ARG A 16 9.83 34.80 -13.63
N TYR A 17 8.60 34.32 -13.38
CA TYR A 17 8.34 33.03 -12.75
C TYR A 17 7.41 32.12 -13.57
N LEU A 18 7.07 32.48 -14.79
CA LEU A 18 6.23 31.70 -15.72
C LEU A 18 4.84 31.35 -15.12
N VAL A 19 4.23 32.32 -14.46
CA VAL A 19 2.90 32.17 -13.87
C VAL A 19 1.92 33.20 -14.48
N VAL A 20 0.64 32.89 -14.41
CA VAL A 20 -0.45 33.81 -14.84
C VAL A 20 -1.50 33.90 -13.75
N GLU A 21 -2.30 34.94 -13.82
CA GLU A 21 -3.49 35.06 -12.98
C GLU A 21 -4.45 33.91 -13.29
N PRO A 22 -4.95 33.18 -12.28
CA PRO A 22 -5.88 32.10 -12.52
C PRO A 22 -7.22 32.64 -13.01
N PRO A 23 -7.96 31.89 -13.86
CA PRO A 23 -9.26 32.34 -14.37
C PRO A 23 -10.34 32.46 -13.28
N GLU A 24 -10.18 31.70 -12.18
CA GLU A 24 -11.04 31.73 -11.00
C GLU A 24 -10.19 31.49 -9.74
N GLY A 25 -10.44 32.27 -8.68
CA GLY A 25 -9.77 32.13 -7.37
C GLY A 25 -8.57 33.05 -7.17
N GLU A 26 -7.95 32.96 -5.97
CA GLU A 26 -6.77 33.70 -5.58
C GLU A 26 -5.49 32.87 -5.83
N GLY A 27 -4.37 33.56 -6.11
CA GLY A 27 -3.06 32.91 -6.29
C GLY A 27 -2.46 33.11 -7.67
N ALA A 28 -1.59 32.19 -8.11
CA ALA A 28 -0.95 32.19 -9.41
C ALA A 28 -1.00 30.82 -10.08
N LEU A 29 -1.41 30.74 -11.33
CA LEU A 29 -1.39 29.49 -12.10
C LEU A 29 -0.04 29.35 -12.82
N CYS A 30 0.72 28.30 -12.48
CA CYS A 30 1.98 28.00 -13.15
C CYS A 30 1.72 27.54 -14.59
N LEU A 31 2.37 28.20 -15.55
CA LEU A 31 2.26 27.86 -16.98
C LEU A 31 2.97 26.55 -17.30
N VAL A 32 3.98 26.15 -16.51
CA VAL A 32 4.77 24.96 -16.75
C VAL A 32 4.08 23.71 -16.23
N CYS A 33 3.78 23.63 -14.93
CA CYS A 33 3.18 22.43 -14.31
C CYS A 33 1.66 22.48 -14.21
N ARG A 34 1.03 23.59 -14.58
CA ARG A 34 -0.44 23.82 -14.52
C ARG A 34 -1.02 23.71 -13.11
N ARG A 35 -0.19 23.83 -12.07
CA ARG A 35 -0.66 23.87 -10.68
C ARG A 35 -1.02 25.29 -10.29
N LEU A 36 -2.06 25.40 -9.47
CA LEU A 36 -2.39 26.64 -8.77
C LEU A 36 -1.43 26.78 -7.58
N VAL A 37 -0.62 27.84 -7.59
CA VAL A 37 0.26 28.21 -6.48
C VAL A 37 -0.54 29.14 -5.58
N ALA A 38 -0.75 28.76 -4.32
CA ALA A 38 -1.40 29.61 -3.33
C ALA A 38 -0.43 30.74 -2.95
N ALA A 39 -0.37 31.77 -3.81
CA ALA A 39 0.57 32.86 -3.64
C ALA A 39 -0.04 33.92 -2.74
N THR A 40 0.53 34.10 -1.56
CA THR A 40 0.26 35.26 -0.69
C THR A 40 1.22 36.43 -1.00
N GLY A 41 2.23 36.18 -1.84
CA GLY A 41 3.22 37.14 -2.28
C GLY A 41 4.21 36.59 -3.29
N GLU A 42 5.16 37.41 -3.72
CA GLU A 42 6.19 37.04 -4.70
C GLU A 42 7.07 35.89 -4.21
N LEU A 43 7.27 35.75 -2.90
CA LEU A 43 8.14 34.73 -2.32
C LEU A 43 7.63 33.31 -2.61
N ASP A 44 6.32 33.09 -2.52
CA ASP A 44 5.73 31.77 -2.74
C ASP A 44 5.87 31.35 -4.20
N VAL A 45 5.63 32.28 -5.13
CA VAL A 45 5.77 32.07 -6.57
C VAL A 45 7.24 31.79 -6.95
N LYS A 46 8.14 32.57 -6.34
CA LYS A 46 9.59 32.39 -6.52
C LYS A 46 10.06 31.02 -6.02
N GLN A 47 9.65 30.63 -4.82
CA GLN A 47 10.00 29.31 -4.24
C GLN A 47 9.50 28.16 -5.11
N HIS A 48 8.25 28.23 -5.60
CA HIS A 48 7.72 27.25 -6.52
C HIS A 48 8.55 27.17 -7.80
N TYR A 49 8.91 28.33 -8.39
CA TYR A 49 9.67 28.39 -9.62
C TYR A 49 11.10 27.83 -9.44
N GLU A 50 11.82 28.24 -8.40
CA GLU A 50 13.16 27.78 -8.10
C GLU A 50 13.20 26.27 -7.76
N ALA A 51 12.19 25.76 -7.04
CA ALA A 51 12.14 24.35 -6.68
C ALA A 51 11.79 23.42 -7.84
N GLU A 52 10.91 23.85 -8.73
CA GLU A 52 10.30 22.97 -9.74
C GLU A 52 10.71 23.31 -11.19
N HIS A 53 11.16 24.54 -11.44
CA HIS A 53 11.28 25.07 -12.80
C HIS A 53 12.56 25.88 -13.08
N GLU A 54 13.56 25.82 -12.21
CA GLU A 54 14.87 26.50 -12.36
C GLU A 54 15.50 26.28 -13.75
N TYR A 55 15.22 25.14 -14.37
CA TYR A 55 15.66 24.81 -15.74
C TYR A 55 15.35 25.91 -16.77
N TYR A 56 14.28 26.69 -16.59
CA TYR A 56 13.87 27.77 -17.51
C TYR A 56 14.68 29.07 -17.32
N GLU A 57 15.57 29.16 -16.35
CA GLU A 57 16.49 30.29 -16.18
C GLU A 57 17.48 30.47 -17.34
N ARG A 58 17.66 29.43 -18.16
CA ARG A 58 18.46 29.51 -19.40
C ARG A 58 17.94 30.51 -20.43
N TYR A 59 16.67 30.90 -20.36
CA TYR A 59 16.08 31.94 -21.19
C TYR A 59 16.36 33.28 -20.54
N VAL A 60 17.49 33.90 -20.91
CA VAL A 60 18.09 35.03 -20.18
C VAL A 60 17.53 36.39 -20.67
N THR A 61 17.16 36.49 -21.95
CA THR A 61 16.70 37.76 -22.52
C THR A 61 15.19 37.94 -22.34
N GLU A 62 14.73 39.18 -22.26
CA GLU A 62 13.31 39.51 -22.15
C GLU A 62 12.48 38.97 -23.34
N ASP A 63 13.06 39.01 -24.54
CA ASP A 63 12.43 38.49 -25.76
C ASP A 63 12.27 36.99 -25.73
N GLU A 64 13.32 36.26 -25.27
CA GLU A 64 13.25 34.81 -25.09
C GLU A 64 12.22 34.40 -24.04
N ARG A 65 12.13 35.15 -22.95
CA ARG A 65 11.13 34.93 -21.89
C ARG A 65 9.72 35.22 -22.40
N ALA A 66 9.49 36.32 -23.15
CA ALA A 66 8.19 36.62 -23.72
C ALA A 66 7.76 35.52 -24.72
N ALA A 67 8.68 35.07 -25.60
CA ALA A 67 8.39 34.01 -26.54
C ALA A 67 8.09 32.67 -25.81
N LEU A 68 8.80 32.39 -24.72
CA LEU A 68 8.55 31.22 -23.87
C LEU A 68 7.15 31.26 -23.23
N VAL A 69 6.76 32.37 -22.66
CA VAL A 69 5.42 32.56 -22.06
C VAL A 69 4.31 32.31 -23.10
N GLU A 70 4.46 32.86 -24.31
CA GLU A 70 3.49 32.63 -25.38
C GLU A 70 3.41 31.16 -25.82
N ARG A 71 4.54 30.47 -25.89
CA ARG A 71 4.59 29.01 -26.17
C ARG A 71 3.89 28.21 -25.08
N LEU A 72 4.22 28.48 -23.81
CA LEU A 72 3.60 27.79 -22.66
C LEU A 72 2.08 28.05 -22.56
N ARG A 73 1.61 29.24 -22.90
CA ARG A 73 0.19 29.58 -22.97
C ARG A 73 -0.56 28.71 -24.00
N ARG A 74 0.05 28.45 -25.16
CA ARG A 74 -0.50 27.57 -26.21
C ARG A 74 -0.40 26.07 -25.87
N GLY A 75 0.25 25.71 -24.76
CA GLY A 75 0.53 24.33 -24.41
C GLY A 75 1.73 23.72 -25.17
N ASP A 76 2.51 24.56 -25.85
CA ASP A 76 3.72 24.18 -26.55
C ASP A 76 4.90 24.30 -25.57
N PHE A 77 5.13 23.24 -24.82
CA PHE A 77 6.24 23.18 -23.87
C PHE A 77 7.57 23.07 -24.65
N PRO A 78 8.50 24.00 -24.46
CA PRO A 78 9.84 23.81 -25.03
C PRO A 78 10.41 22.51 -24.46
N GLU A 79 10.88 21.66 -25.33
CA GLU A 79 11.60 20.47 -24.88
C GLU A 79 12.66 20.88 -23.85
N ALA A 80 12.74 20.12 -22.76
CA ALA A 80 13.89 20.20 -21.86
C ALA A 80 15.16 20.19 -22.72
N ALA A 81 16.22 20.96 -22.34
CA ALA A 81 17.45 21.00 -23.14
C ALA A 81 17.75 19.61 -23.65
N PRO A 82 18.00 19.45 -24.95
CA PRO A 82 18.23 18.12 -25.49
C PRO A 82 19.33 17.49 -24.67
N LEU A 83 18.97 16.41 -23.98
CA LEU A 83 19.93 15.65 -23.17
C LEU A 83 21.14 15.31 -24.06
N THR A 84 22.32 15.43 -23.51
CA THR A 84 23.50 14.93 -24.20
C THR A 84 23.36 13.43 -24.46
N PRO A 85 24.10 12.86 -25.42
CA PRO A 85 24.05 11.41 -25.64
C PRO A 85 24.28 10.61 -24.35
N GLU A 86 25.23 11.05 -23.52
CA GLU A 86 25.55 10.41 -22.22
C GLU A 86 24.37 10.50 -21.24
N GLN A 87 23.72 11.65 -21.16
CA GLN A 87 22.55 11.84 -20.30
C GLN A 87 21.37 10.99 -20.77
N ARG A 88 21.18 10.83 -22.09
CA ARG A 88 20.16 9.94 -22.64
C ARG A 88 20.41 8.48 -22.28
N ILE A 89 21.67 8.04 -22.41
CA ILE A 89 22.12 6.69 -22.04
C ILE A 89 21.90 6.45 -20.54
N ALA A 90 22.35 7.38 -19.70
CA ALA A 90 22.17 7.29 -18.24
C ALA A 90 20.69 7.22 -17.85
N ARG A 91 19.84 8.08 -18.45
CA ARG A 91 18.40 8.08 -18.23
C ARG A 91 17.75 6.76 -18.66
N ALA A 92 18.13 6.22 -19.81
CA ALA A 92 17.64 4.93 -20.30
C ALA A 92 18.05 3.79 -19.34
N GLY A 93 19.31 3.75 -18.91
CA GLY A 93 19.82 2.76 -17.97
C GLY A 93 19.12 2.80 -16.60
N LEU A 94 18.88 4.00 -16.04
CA LEU A 94 18.11 4.18 -14.80
C LEU A 94 16.66 3.74 -14.99
N GLY A 95 16.04 4.08 -16.12
CA GLY A 95 14.66 3.68 -16.44
C GLY A 95 14.51 2.17 -16.53
N LEU A 96 15.43 1.48 -17.19
CA LEU A 96 15.43 0.02 -17.30
C LEU A 96 15.69 -0.65 -15.93
N ALA A 97 16.65 -0.17 -15.16
CA ALA A 97 16.90 -0.68 -13.80
C ALA A 97 15.67 -0.53 -12.90
N ARG A 98 14.97 0.62 -12.99
CA ARG A 98 13.71 0.85 -12.28
C ARG A 98 12.61 -0.14 -12.70
N LEU A 99 12.46 -0.41 -14.00
CA LEU A 99 11.47 -1.36 -14.50
C LEU A 99 11.76 -2.78 -14.03
N LEU A 100 13.03 -3.21 -14.06
CA LEU A 100 13.45 -4.52 -13.55
C LEU A 100 13.15 -4.65 -12.05
N ALA A 101 13.47 -3.61 -11.26
CA ALA A 101 13.18 -3.60 -9.84
C ALA A 101 11.67 -3.65 -9.54
N LEU A 102 10.84 -2.87 -10.26
CA LEU A 102 9.39 -2.87 -10.11
C LEU A 102 8.75 -4.22 -10.45
N LYS A 103 9.36 -4.97 -11.35
CA LYS A 103 8.91 -6.33 -11.71
C LYS A 103 9.46 -7.42 -10.79
N GLY A 104 10.32 -7.07 -9.83
CA GLY A 104 10.95 -8.06 -8.96
C GLY A 104 11.89 -9.01 -9.72
N CYS A 105 12.42 -8.57 -10.87
CA CYS A 105 13.35 -9.39 -11.67
C CYS A 105 14.69 -9.55 -10.94
N GLY A 106 15.33 -10.70 -11.12
CA GLY A 106 16.70 -10.91 -10.66
C GLY A 106 17.68 -9.97 -11.39
N TRP A 107 18.78 -9.63 -10.74
CA TRP A 107 19.79 -8.71 -11.32
C TRP A 107 20.34 -9.16 -12.66
N GLY A 108 20.40 -10.48 -12.92
CA GLY A 108 20.86 -11.05 -14.20
C GLY A 108 19.90 -10.87 -15.37
N GLU A 109 18.64 -10.51 -15.13
CA GLU A 109 17.66 -10.28 -16.21
C GLU A 109 18.00 -9.05 -17.04
N GLY A 110 18.83 -8.14 -16.53
CA GLY A 110 19.37 -7.00 -17.27
C GLY A 110 20.11 -7.42 -18.53
N ASP A 111 20.92 -8.47 -18.46
CA ASP A 111 21.64 -9.02 -19.62
C ASP A 111 20.71 -9.57 -20.70
N PHE A 112 19.59 -10.18 -20.31
CA PHE A 112 18.58 -10.65 -21.25
C PHE A 112 17.88 -9.48 -21.95
N VAL A 113 17.46 -8.46 -21.18
CA VAL A 113 16.87 -7.23 -21.74
C VAL A 113 17.83 -6.55 -22.71
N HIS A 114 19.12 -6.44 -22.36
CA HIS A 114 20.16 -5.87 -23.22
C HIS A 114 20.25 -6.62 -24.56
N ARG A 115 20.27 -7.96 -24.54
CA ARG A 115 20.28 -8.78 -25.77
C ARG A 115 19.03 -8.59 -26.61
N CYS A 116 17.85 -8.52 -26.00
CA CYS A 116 16.59 -8.25 -26.72
C CYS A 116 16.65 -6.89 -27.44
N MET A 117 17.12 -5.85 -26.76
CA MET A 117 17.28 -4.51 -27.35
C MET A 117 18.30 -4.51 -28.49
N ALA A 118 19.43 -5.21 -28.32
CA ALA A 118 20.47 -5.30 -29.37
C ALA A 118 19.95 -5.98 -30.65
N VAL A 119 19.11 -7.03 -30.51
CA VAL A 119 18.46 -7.67 -31.68
C VAL A 119 17.53 -6.69 -32.39
N MET A 120 16.68 -6.01 -31.63
CA MET A 120 15.72 -5.03 -32.19
C MET A 120 16.44 -3.90 -32.93
N LEU A 121 17.49 -3.31 -32.29
CA LEU A 121 18.23 -2.20 -32.91
C LEU A 121 18.97 -2.63 -34.19
N ARG A 122 19.58 -3.82 -34.22
CA ARG A 122 20.27 -4.33 -35.37
C ARG A 122 19.37 -4.45 -36.60
N ASP A 123 18.13 -4.92 -36.39
CA ASP A 123 17.23 -5.24 -37.50
C ASP A 123 16.32 -4.06 -37.90
N VAL A 124 16.00 -3.16 -36.93
CA VAL A 124 15.05 -2.05 -37.13
C VAL A 124 15.75 -0.69 -37.23
N LEU A 125 16.84 -0.48 -36.48
CA LEU A 125 17.56 0.79 -36.40
C LEU A 125 19.09 0.58 -36.46
N PRO A 126 19.62 0.05 -37.57
CA PRO A 126 21.03 -0.36 -37.68
C PRO A 126 22.02 0.78 -37.42
N ASP A 127 21.67 2.02 -37.75
CA ASP A 127 22.50 3.20 -37.53
C ASP A 127 22.63 3.57 -36.04
N HIS A 128 21.85 2.95 -35.17
CA HIS A 128 21.80 3.27 -33.73
C HIS A 128 22.36 2.14 -32.85
N VAL A 129 22.92 1.09 -33.43
CA VAL A 129 23.42 -0.08 -32.67
C VAL A 129 24.54 0.35 -31.67
N GLY A 130 25.38 1.30 -32.01
CA GLY A 130 26.41 1.81 -31.09
C GLY A 130 25.92 2.47 -29.81
N ILE A 131 24.63 2.83 -29.72
CA ILE A 131 24.03 3.34 -28.49
C ILE A 131 24.01 2.26 -27.40
N MET A 132 23.88 0.99 -27.78
CA MET A 132 23.83 -0.13 -26.84
C MET A 132 25.13 -0.31 -26.07
N ASP A 133 26.27 0.03 -26.67
CA ASP A 133 27.58 -0.09 -26.04
C ASP A 133 27.69 0.81 -24.80
N GLY A 134 26.90 1.88 -24.76
CA GLY A 134 26.81 2.79 -23.59
C GLY A 134 25.82 2.37 -22.52
N ILE A 135 24.91 1.41 -22.82
CA ILE A 135 23.88 0.97 -21.87
C ILE A 135 24.33 -0.33 -21.20
N ASP A 136 25.09 -0.21 -20.10
CA ASP A 136 25.44 -1.37 -19.29
C ASP A 136 24.26 -1.78 -18.41
N LEU A 137 23.76 -3.01 -18.57
CA LEU A 137 22.73 -3.65 -17.76
C LEU A 137 23.27 -4.90 -17.04
N SER A 138 24.58 -4.97 -16.83
CA SER A 138 25.17 -6.03 -16.00
C SER A 138 24.53 -6.08 -14.61
N PRO A 139 24.54 -7.25 -13.94
CA PRO A 139 23.93 -7.41 -12.62
C PRO A 139 24.42 -6.36 -11.61
N GLU A 140 25.70 -6.04 -11.62
CA GLU A 140 26.30 -5.08 -10.70
C GLU A 140 25.84 -3.65 -11.00
N THR A 141 25.88 -3.23 -12.28
CA THR A 141 25.43 -1.89 -12.68
C THR A 141 23.93 -1.71 -12.45
N THR A 142 23.12 -2.74 -12.75
CA THR A 142 21.68 -2.69 -12.48
C THR A 142 21.41 -2.55 -11.00
N ARG A 143 22.09 -3.33 -10.14
CA ARG A 143 22.00 -3.21 -8.68
C ARG A 143 22.37 -1.82 -8.20
N GLN A 144 23.51 -1.26 -8.69
CA GLN A 144 23.98 0.07 -8.29
C GLN A 144 22.96 1.15 -8.66
N ARG A 145 22.42 1.13 -9.87
CA ARG A 145 21.38 2.08 -10.30
C ARG A 145 20.12 2.03 -9.44
N VAL A 146 19.69 0.83 -9.02
CA VAL A 146 18.55 0.70 -8.09
C VAL A 146 18.89 1.30 -6.73
N LEU A 147 20.13 1.12 -6.24
CA LEU A 147 20.58 1.75 -5.00
C LEU A 147 20.63 3.29 -5.13
N ASP A 148 21.07 3.81 -6.26
CA ASP A 148 21.12 5.27 -6.52
C ASP A 148 19.69 5.85 -6.53
N ILE A 149 18.74 5.17 -7.16
CA ILE A 149 17.32 5.53 -7.15
C ILE A 149 16.79 5.51 -5.71
N HIS A 150 17.08 4.45 -4.95
CA HIS A 150 16.68 4.34 -3.55
C HIS A 150 17.23 5.49 -2.70
N GLN A 151 18.52 5.81 -2.81
CA GLN A 151 19.14 6.91 -2.08
C GLN A 151 18.51 8.26 -2.42
N ASN A 152 18.20 8.48 -3.69
CA ASN A 152 17.54 9.70 -4.15
C ASN A 152 16.12 9.82 -3.54
N LEU A 153 15.30 8.77 -3.63
CA LEU A 153 13.96 8.75 -3.05
C LEU A 153 13.98 8.94 -1.53
N ARG A 154 14.94 8.28 -0.85
CA ARG A 154 15.13 8.44 0.59
C ARG A 154 15.50 9.87 0.98
N SER A 155 16.37 10.50 0.21
CA SER A 155 16.75 11.90 0.43
C SER A 155 15.58 12.86 0.25
N GLN A 156 14.74 12.63 -0.77
CA GLN A 156 13.51 13.40 -0.98
C GLN A 156 12.55 13.24 0.21
N LEU A 157 12.33 12.00 0.69
CA LEU A 157 11.49 11.75 1.86
C LEU A 157 12.04 12.49 3.10
N PHE A 158 13.33 12.39 3.37
CA PHE A 158 13.94 13.03 4.54
C PHE A 158 13.85 14.57 4.49
N ASN A 159 13.98 15.15 3.30
CA ASN A 159 13.78 16.58 3.16
C ASN A 159 12.33 16.99 3.44
N ARG A 160 11.33 16.26 2.91
CA ARG A 160 9.92 16.51 3.21
C ARG A 160 9.57 16.26 4.67
N ALA A 161 10.16 15.23 5.28
CA ALA A 161 9.90 14.87 6.68
C ALA A 161 10.28 15.98 7.69
N LYS A 162 11.23 16.84 7.35
CA LYS A 162 11.60 18.01 8.18
C LYS A 162 10.43 18.99 8.32
N ASP A 163 9.59 19.10 7.30
CA ASP A 163 8.47 20.05 7.23
C ASP A 163 7.17 19.47 7.82
N PHE A 164 7.12 18.19 8.15
CA PHE A 164 5.95 17.59 8.76
C PHE A 164 5.61 18.24 10.11
N LYS A 165 4.39 18.72 10.23
CA LYS A 165 3.84 19.27 11.48
C LYS A 165 3.38 18.17 12.42
N ALA A 166 2.77 17.14 11.83
CA ALA A 166 2.35 15.94 12.53
C ALA A 166 2.59 14.72 11.60
N TYR A 167 2.84 13.58 12.22
CA TYR A 167 2.96 12.32 11.46
C TYR A 167 2.47 11.14 12.29
N SER A 168 2.11 10.07 11.61
CA SER A 168 1.85 8.76 12.19
C SER A 168 2.78 7.72 11.60
N LEU A 169 2.99 6.63 12.33
CA LEU A 169 3.71 5.46 11.87
C LEU A 169 2.74 4.30 11.66
N ALA A 170 3.02 3.48 10.65
CA ALA A 170 2.41 2.16 10.50
C ALA A 170 3.53 1.11 10.48
N LEU A 171 3.37 0.10 11.34
CA LEU A 171 4.34 -0.96 11.56
C LEU A 171 3.74 -2.30 11.14
N ASP A 172 4.38 -2.96 10.17
CA ASP A 172 3.98 -4.28 9.69
C ASP A 172 5.15 -5.27 9.89
N ASP A 173 5.00 -6.18 10.87
CA ASP A 173 6.00 -7.20 11.22
C ASP A 173 5.73 -8.56 10.56
N GLN A 174 4.82 -8.62 9.60
CA GLN A 174 4.45 -9.84 8.87
C GLN A 174 5.12 -9.95 7.49
N ALA A 175 5.98 -9.02 7.14
CA ALA A 175 6.72 -9.09 5.89
C ALA A 175 7.77 -10.21 5.93
N PHE A 176 7.65 -11.16 4.99
CA PHE A 176 8.55 -12.30 4.89
C PHE A 176 9.15 -12.36 3.47
N VAL A 177 10.45 -12.15 3.39
CA VAL A 177 11.19 -12.13 2.11
C VAL A 177 12.44 -12.99 2.25
N ALA A 178 12.71 -13.84 1.28
CA ALA A 178 13.93 -14.67 1.22
C ALA A 178 14.21 -15.45 2.52
N TYR A 179 13.16 -16.02 3.12
CA TYR A 179 13.22 -16.80 4.38
C TYR A 179 13.52 -15.99 5.65
N GLU A 180 13.46 -14.69 5.59
CA GLU A 180 13.65 -13.80 6.72
C GLU A 180 12.40 -12.95 6.98
N ASN A 181 12.18 -12.61 8.25
CA ASN A 181 11.08 -11.72 8.66
C ASN A 181 11.59 -10.28 8.75
N TYR A 182 10.78 -9.36 8.28
CA TYR A 182 11.07 -7.94 8.29
C TYR A 182 9.94 -7.14 8.94
N LEU A 183 10.31 -6.08 9.64
CA LEU A 183 9.40 -5.01 10.02
C LEU A 183 9.45 -3.92 8.94
N LEU A 184 8.32 -3.65 8.32
CA LEU A 184 8.15 -2.50 7.46
C LEU A 184 7.67 -1.32 8.32
N VAL A 185 8.34 -0.20 8.21
CA VAL A 185 8.00 1.03 8.92
C VAL A 185 7.57 2.07 7.90
N PHE A 186 6.29 2.39 7.86
CA PHE A 186 5.74 3.45 7.03
C PHE A 186 5.55 4.73 7.85
N VAL A 187 5.74 5.86 7.21
CA VAL A 187 5.43 7.18 7.77
C VAL A 187 4.36 7.84 6.94
N ARG A 188 3.34 8.40 7.61
CA ARG A 188 2.33 9.26 7.00
C ARG A 188 2.39 10.62 7.68
N GLY A 189 2.85 11.62 6.96
CA GLY A 189 3.09 12.96 7.47
C GLY A 189 2.27 14.01 6.75
N VAL A 190 2.01 15.12 7.46
CA VAL A 190 1.28 16.29 6.95
C VAL A 190 2.13 17.52 7.18
N GLY A 191 2.39 18.27 6.09
CA GLY A 191 3.10 19.54 6.11
C GLY A 191 2.20 20.74 6.43
N HIS A 192 2.70 21.95 6.18
CA HIS A 192 1.95 23.19 6.32
C HIS A 192 0.86 23.37 5.26
N ASP A 193 1.07 22.79 4.09
CA ASP A 193 0.18 22.78 2.94
C ASP A 193 -1.02 21.83 3.09
N LEU A 194 -1.07 21.10 4.22
CA LEU A 194 -2.02 20.01 4.50
C LEU A 194 -1.95 18.85 3.49
N GLU A 195 -0.94 18.80 2.65
CA GLU A 195 -0.68 17.63 1.80
C GLU A 195 -0.26 16.43 2.64
N VAL A 196 -0.85 15.28 2.34
CA VAL A 196 -0.55 14.02 3.02
C VAL A 196 0.49 13.26 2.21
N HIS A 197 1.62 12.97 2.82
CA HIS A 197 2.67 12.13 2.25
C HIS A 197 2.73 10.82 3.02
N GLU A 198 2.65 9.70 2.31
CA GLU A 198 2.74 8.35 2.88
C GLU A 198 3.81 7.56 2.13
N GLU A 199 4.84 7.13 2.86
CA GLU A 199 6.03 6.51 2.28
C GLU A 199 6.63 5.45 3.21
N LEU A 200 7.37 4.52 2.64
CA LEU A 200 8.19 3.57 3.40
C LEU A 200 9.41 4.28 3.99
N LEU A 201 9.45 4.39 5.31
CA LEU A 201 10.55 5.03 6.02
C LEU A 201 11.79 4.13 6.10
N THR A 202 11.60 2.88 6.50
CA THR A 202 12.69 1.90 6.63
C THR A 202 12.15 0.46 6.67
N ILE A 203 13.07 -0.49 6.43
CA ILE A 203 12.86 -1.92 6.57
C ILE A 203 13.86 -2.44 7.60
N ILE A 204 13.38 -3.10 8.65
CA ILE A 204 14.22 -3.63 9.73
C ILE A 204 14.16 -5.17 9.68
N ASN A 205 15.32 -5.80 9.58
CA ASN A 205 15.39 -7.26 9.62
C ASN A 205 15.16 -7.77 11.04
N LEU A 206 14.09 -8.55 11.25
CA LEU A 206 13.72 -9.07 12.57
C LEU A 206 14.57 -10.24 13.04
N THR A 207 15.32 -10.87 12.15
CA THR A 207 16.22 -11.97 12.48
C THR A 207 17.33 -11.55 13.45
N HIS A 208 17.74 -10.29 13.37
CA HIS A 208 18.77 -9.67 14.22
C HIS A 208 18.22 -8.89 15.43
N HIS A 209 16.90 -8.68 15.51
CA HIS A 209 16.24 -7.90 16.54
C HIS A 209 15.29 -8.78 17.38
N PHE A 210 15.86 -9.56 18.31
CA PHE A 210 15.09 -10.50 19.13
C PHE A 210 14.29 -9.83 20.26
N SER A 211 14.68 -8.64 20.70
CA SER A 211 14.00 -7.93 21.78
C SER A 211 13.25 -6.69 21.31
N VAL A 212 12.16 -6.38 22.00
CA VAL A 212 11.37 -5.15 21.74
C VAL A 212 12.24 -3.90 21.92
N GLY A 213 13.17 -3.92 22.89
CA GLY A 213 14.11 -2.80 23.11
C GLY A 213 15.05 -2.58 21.93
N ALA A 214 15.61 -3.65 21.34
CA ALA A 214 16.45 -3.54 20.14
C ALA A 214 15.64 -3.04 18.92
N LEU A 215 14.42 -3.52 18.77
CA LEU A 215 13.52 -3.07 17.73
C LEU A 215 13.16 -1.59 17.87
N MET A 216 12.87 -1.17 19.09
CA MET A 216 12.62 0.24 19.41
C MET A 216 13.83 1.11 19.11
N ALA A 217 15.03 0.66 19.44
CA ALA A 217 16.28 1.41 19.15
C ALA A 217 16.45 1.60 17.64
N ALA A 218 16.19 0.57 16.82
CA ALA A 218 16.28 0.66 15.35
C ALA A 218 15.21 1.63 14.78
N ILE A 219 14.00 1.63 15.33
CA ILE A 219 12.95 2.59 14.90
C ILE A 219 13.37 4.02 15.28
N LEU A 220 13.86 4.24 16.50
CA LEU A 220 14.32 5.56 16.94
C LEU A 220 15.47 6.08 16.06
N GLU A 221 16.42 5.24 15.72
CA GLU A 221 17.52 5.58 14.82
C GLU A 221 17.00 5.99 13.43
N ALA A 222 16.02 5.26 12.89
CA ALA A 222 15.40 5.61 11.61
C ALA A 222 14.67 6.95 11.67
N LEU A 223 13.92 7.23 12.74
CA LEU A 223 13.25 8.50 12.98
C LEU A 223 14.27 9.66 13.11
N GLN A 224 15.32 9.47 13.88
CA GLN A 224 16.38 10.46 14.05
C GLN A 224 17.08 10.78 12.73
N THR A 225 17.39 9.75 11.94
CA THR A 225 18.02 9.90 10.62
C THR A 225 17.13 10.67 9.65
N ALA A 226 15.81 10.47 9.72
CA ALA A 226 14.83 11.20 8.92
C ALA A 226 14.49 12.61 9.46
N GLY A 227 15.02 13.00 10.62
CA GLY A 227 14.69 14.27 11.28
C GLY A 227 13.29 14.32 11.89
N LEU A 228 12.69 13.16 12.19
CA LEU A 228 11.36 13.03 12.78
C LEU A 228 11.46 12.97 14.30
N SER A 229 10.89 13.97 14.97
CA SER A 229 10.81 13.99 16.43
C SER A 229 9.57 13.25 16.92
N LEU A 230 9.70 12.39 17.95
CA LEU A 230 8.57 11.73 18.59
C LEU A 230 7.49 12.71 19.08
N GLN A 231 7.87 13.95 19.38
CA GLN A 231 6.92 15.00 19.81
C GLN A 231 5.90 15.38 18.73
N ARG A 232 6.20 15.12 17.47
CA ARG A 232 5.29 15.35 16.34
C ARG A 232 4.49 14.12 15.93
N MET A 233 4.72 12.97 16.60
CA MET A 233 4.00 11.75 16.35
C MET A 233 2.63 11.79 17.01
N VAL A 234 1.56 11.64 16.22
CA VAL A 234 0.17 11.71 16.68
C VAL A 234 -0.55 10.36 16.59
N GLY A 235 -0.02 9.41 15.84
CA GLY A 235 -0.64 8.11 15.64
C GLY A 235 0.37 6.99 15.43
N LEU A 236 -0.03 5.80 15.84
CA LEU A 236 0.71 4.56 15.65
C LEU A 236 -0.26 3.46 15.25
N THR A 237 -0.04 2.85 14.09
CA THR A 237 -0.78 1.67 13.64
C THR A 237 0.16 0.47 13.65
N THR A 238 -0.28 -0.66 14.18
CA THR A 238 0.51 -1.88 14.23
C THR A 238 -0.31 -3.10 13.83
N THR A 239 0.37 -4.17 13.49
CA THR A 239 -0.21 -5.51 13.50
C THR A 239 -0.61 -5.90 14.93
N HIS A 240 -1.46 -6.93 15.07
CA HIS A 240 -1.97 -7.41 16.36
C HIS A 240 -1.10 -8.54 16.97
N THR A 241 0.20 -8.53 16.72
CA THR A 241 1.11 -9.52 17.29
C THR A 241 1.47 -9.20 18.74
N LEU A 242 1.75 -10.24 19.55
CA LEU A 242 2.17 -10.04 20.96
C LEU A 242 3.42 -9.14 21.09
N ARG A 243 4.30 -9.18 20.08
CA ARG A 243 5.47 -8.29 20.02
C ARG A 243 5.07 -6.83 19.94
N MET A 244 3.97 -6.52 19.26
CA MET A 244 3.49 -5.14 19.08
C MET A 244 2.63 -4.68 20.25
N ILE A 245 1.65 -5.49 20.67
CA ILE A 245 0.60 -5.06 21.62
C ILE A 245 0.69 -5.66 23.03
N GLY A 246 1.71 -6.46 23.34
CA GLY A 246 1.86 -7.06 24.67
C GLY A 246 1.70 -6.03 25.79
N GLU A 247 0.80 -6.29 26.76
CA GLU A 247 0.30 -5.30 27.73
C GLU A 247 1.39 -4.56 28.51
N ASN A 248 2.48 -5.24 28.90
CA ASN A 248 3.56 -4.64 29.70
C ASN A 248 4.93 -4.63 29.02
N SER A 249 5.07 -5.25 27.85
CA SER A 249 6.36 -5.44 27.17
C SER A 249 6.29 -5.26 25.65
N GLY A 250 5.13 -4.90 25.13
CA GLY A 250 4.93 -4.67 23.70
C GLY A 250 5.54 -3.36 23.23
N LEU A 251 5.84 -3.29 21.94
CA LEU A 251 6.43 -2.10 21.31
C LEU A 251 5.54 -0.86 21.49
N VAL A 252 4.22 -1.03 21.41
CA VAL A 252 3.24 0.06 21.59
C VAL A 252 3.36 0.71 22.98
N SER A 253 3.40 -0.13 24.03
CA SER A 253 3.55 0.37 25.41
C SER A 253 4.87 1.11 25.57
N TYR A 254 5.94 0.57 25.03
CA TYR A 254 7.27 1.17 25.08
C TYR A 254 7.33 2.51 24.31
N MET A 255 6.70 2.60 23.13
CA MET A 255 6.65 3.83 22.36
C MET A 255 5.80 4.90 23.04
N ARG A 256 4.66 4.52 23.65
CA ARG A 256 3.84 5.45 24.44
C ARG A 256 4.63 6.06 25.60
N GLU A 257 5.37 5.24 26.34
CA GLU A 257 6.21 5.71 27.44
C GLU A 257 7.27 6.73 26.98
N LYS A 258 7.90 6.48 25.83
CA LYS A 258 8.93 7.37 25.29
C LYS A 258 8.36 8.64 24.63
N ALA A 259 7.15 8.56 24.07
CA ALA A 259 6.49 9.70 23.43
C ALA A 259 5.86 10.67 24.44
N VAL A 260 5.62 10.23 25.67
CA VAL A 260 5.04 11.07 26.71
C VAL A 260 6.06 12.12 27.16
N SER A 261 5.96 13.30 26.59
CA SER A 261 6.51 14.55 27.11
C SER A 261 5.34 15.41 27.62
N PRO A 262 5.50 16.28 28.62
CA PRO A 262 4.40 17.09 29.18
C PRO A 262 3.61 17.91 28.17
N ASN A 263 4.17 18.10 26.97
CA ASN A 263 3.58 18.87 25.88
C ASN A 263 3.23 17.98 24.65
N CYS A 264 3.26 16.66 24.75
CA CYS A 264 2.94 15.78 23.64
C CYS A 264 1.45 15.43 23.62
N TRP A 265 0.91 15.41 22.41
CA TRP A 265 -0.38 14.84 22.08
C TRP A 265 -0.41 13.37 22.47
N ASN A 266 -1.52 12.88 23.03
CA ASN A 266 -1.68 11.46 23.26
C ASN A 266 -1.59 10.72 21.92
N VAL A 267 -0.59 9.85 21.80
CA VAL A 267 -0.44 9.02 20.59
C VAL A 267 -1.62 8.06 20.51
N ILE A 268 -2.40 8.20 19.46
CA ILE A 268 -3.53 7.30 19.19
C ILE A 268 -2.97 6.03 18.58
N HIS A 269 -3.22 4.89 19.22
CA HIS A 269 -2.85 3.58 18.71
C HIS A 269 -4.03 2.91 18.03
N TYR A 270 -3.80 2.43 16.82
CA TYR A 270 -4.71 1.56 16.07
C TYR A 270 -4.03 0.21 15.85
N SER A 271 -4.68 -0.85 16.29
CA SER A 271 -4.30 -2.20 15.93
C SER A 271 -4.91 -2.54 14.57
N GLY A 272 -4.15 -3.22 13.70
CA GLY A 272 -4.70 -3.69 12.42
C GLY A 272 -5.90 -4.61 12.67
N PHE A 273 -7.05 -4.33 12.05
CA PHE A 273 -8.29 -5.06 12.32
C PHE A 273 -8.49 -6.28 11.40
N LEU A 274 -7.77 -6.36 10.29
CA LEU A 274 -7.84 -7.50 9.37
C LEU A 274 -6.83 -8.57 9.79
N HIS A 275 -7.12 -9.27 10.88
CA HIS A 275 -6.32 -10.39 11.33
C HIS A 275 -6.92 -11.72 10.89
N LEU A 276 -6.24 -12.38 10.00
CA LEU A 276 -6.59 -13.73 9.55
C LEU A 276 -6.20 -14.82 10.55
N GLU A 277 -5.36 -14.52 11.53
CA GLU A 277 -5.17 -15.38 12.71
C GLU A 277 -6.49 -15.59 13.47
N LEU A 278 -7.42 -14.65 13.38
CA LEU A 278 -8.77 -14.81 13.89
C LEU A 278 -9.53 -15.93 13.15
N LEU A 279 -9.31 -16.11 11.85
CA LEU A 279 -9.92 -17.21 11.10
C LEU A 279 -9.30 -18.58 11.45
N SER A 280 -8.05 -18.63 11.92
CA SER A 280 -7.38 -19.87 12.32
C SER A 280 -7.78 -20.35 13.72
N SER A 281 -8.48 -19.56 14.51
CA SER A 281 -8.99 -19.92 15.84
C SER A 281 -10.35 -20.62 15.80
N TYR A 282 -10.93 -20.83 14.62
CA TYR A 282 -12.25 -21.39 14.43
C TYR A 282 -12.20 -22.86 13.95
N ASP A 283 -13.35 -23.54 14.00
CA ASP A 283 -13.52 -24.93 13.59
C ASP A 283 -13.25 -25.20 12.10
N VAL A 284 -13.05 -24.15 11.30
CA VAL A 284 -12.68 -24.24 9.88
C VAL A 284 -11.15 -24.26 9.76
N ASP A 285 -10.59 -25.35 9.24
CA ASP A 285 -9.14 -25.43 8.97
C ASP A 285 -8.74 -24.65 7.71
N VAL A 286 -8.64 -23.34 7.86
CA VAL A 286 -8.23 -22.42 6.80
C VAL A 286 -6.88 -22.79 6.21
N ASN A 287 -5.94 -23.27 7.03
CA ASN A 287 -4.60 -23.64 6.57
C ASN A 287 -4.64 -24.86 5.65
N GLN A 288 -5.48 -25.84 5.94
CA GLN A 288 -5.64 -27.01 5.09
C GLN A 288 -6.18 -26.62 3.71
N ILE A 289 -7.19 -25.74 3.67
CA ILE A 289 -7.76 -25.25 2.41
C ILE A 289 -6.72 -24.47 1.61
N ILE A 290 -6.01 -23.55 2.24
CA ILE A 290 -4.97 -22.74 1.60
C ILE A 290 -3.84 -23.59 1.04
N ASN A 291 -3.40 -24.63 1.78
CA ASN A 291 -2.35 -25.54 1.33
C ASN A 291 -2.81 -26.33 0.09
N ALA A 292 -4.01 -26.90 0.13
CA ALA A 292 -4.58 -27.63 -1.01
C ALA A 292 -4.70 -26.74 -2.25
N VAL A 293 -5.25 -25.53 -2.10
CA VAL A 293 -5.38 -24.56 -3.20
C VAL A 293 -4.01 -24.15 -3.74
N SER A 294 -3.02 -23.93 -2.88
CA SER A 294 -1.65 -23.58 -3.29
C SER A 294 -1.00 -24.71 -4.11
N GLU A 295 -1.18 -25.95 -3.68
CA GLU A 295 -0.71 -27.13 -4.41
C GLU A 295 -1.36 -27.23 -5.80
N TRP A 296 -2.67 -27.02 -5.90
CA TRP A 296 -3.37 -27.00 -7.18
C TRP A 296 -2.85 -25.93 -8.13
N ILE A 297 -2.61 -24.72 -7.62
CA ILE A 297 -2.02 -23.63 -8.43
C ILE A 297 -0.65 -24.05 -8.97
N VAL A 298 0.20 -24.67 -8.16
CA VAL A 298 1.53 -25.15 -8.58
C VAL A 298 1.39 -26.21 -9.65
N LEU A 299 0.49 -27.18 -9.48
CA LEU A 299 0.25 -28.23 -10.46
C LEU A 299 -0.29 -27.67 -11.78
N ILE A 300 -1.23 -26.71 -11.73
CA ILE A 300 -1.76 -26.04 -12.93
C ILE A 300 -0.66 -25.25 -13.64
N LYS A 301 0.17 -24.50 -12.91
CA LYS A 301 1.31 -23.75 -13.49
C LYS A 301 2.37 -24.64 -14.11
N THR A 302 2.58 -25.84 -13.59
CA THR A 302 3.61 -26.75 -14.09
C THR A 302 3.13 -27.71 -15.16
N ARG A 303 1.88 -28.17 -15.10
CA ARG A 303 1.33 -29.23 -15.97
C ARG A 303 0.05 -28.85 -16.71
N GLY A 304 -0.66 -27.80 -16.27
CA GLY A 304 -1.94 -27.35 -16.80
C GLY A 304 -1.87 -26.12 -17.72
N VAL A 305 -0.69 -25.54 -17.98
CA VAL A 305 -0.48 -24.27 -18.70
C VAL A 305 -1.15 -24.23 -20.10
N ARG A 306 -1.25 -25.35 -20.77
CA ARG A 306 -1.83 -25.43 -22.12
C ARG A 306 -3.34 -25.63 -22.14
N ARG A 307 -3.98 -25.75 -20.99
CA ARG A 307 -5.42 -25.98 -20.90
C ARG A 307 -6.17 -24.64 -20.96
N PRO A 308 -7.09 -24.45 -21.93
CA PRO A 308 -7.78 -23.17 -22.09
C PRO A 308 -8.63 -22.78 -20.87
N GLU A 309 -9.18 -23.76 -20.14
CA GLU A 309 -9.96 -23.54 -18.94
C GLU A 309 -9.19 -22.85 -17.80
N PHE A 310 -7.85 -22.95 -17.80
CA PHE A 310 -7.01 -22.35 -16.77
C PHE A 310 -6.35 -21.02 -17.17
N GLN A 311 -6.60 -20.52 -18.40
CA GLN A 311 -5.95 -19.30 -18.87
C GLN A 311 -6.30 -18.08 -18.01
N ALA A 312 -7.56 -17.93 -17.59
CA ALA A 312 -7.98 -16.85 -16.72
C ALA A 312 -7.27 -16.91 -15.35
N LEU A 313 -7.16 -18.11 -14.76
CA LEU A 313 -6.46 -18.33 -13.50
C LEU A 313 -4.96 -18.05 -13.63
N LEU A 314 -4.32 -18.46 -14.71
CA LEU A 314 -2.90 -18.21 -14.95
C LEU A 314 -2.64 -16.72 -15.12
N THR A 315 -3.46 -16.02 -15.92
CA THR A 315 -3.35 -14.57 -16.12
C THR A 315 -3.53 -13.80 -14.79
N GLU A 316 -4.55 -14.12 -14.00
CA GLU A 316 -4.77 -13.49 -12.69
C GLU A 316 -3.59 -13.77 -11.74
N SER A 317 -3.10 -15.01 -11.72
CA SER A 317 -1.98 -15.39 -10.85
C SER A 317 -0.61 -14.81 -11.28
N GLU A 318 -0.47 -14.36 -12.54
CA GLU A 318 0.71 -13.66 -13.06
C GLU A 318 0.63 -12.15 -12.83
N SER A 319 -0.57 -11.57 -12.91
CA SER A 319 -0.78 -10.13 -12.65
C SER A 319 -0.47 -9.74 -11.21
N GLU A 320 -0.57 -10.66 -10.28
CA GLU A 320 -0.26 -10.50 -8.85
C GLU A 320 1.24 -10.65 -8.53
N HIS A 321 2.14 -10.16 -9.40
CA HIS A 321 3.59 -10.05 -9.15
C HIS A 321 4.23 -11.29 -8.53
N GLY A 322 4.73 -12.20 -9.36
CA GLY A 322 5.88 -13.11 -9.15
C GLY A 322 6.21 -13.70 -7.77
N GLU A 323 5.48 -13.36 -6.73
CA GLU A 323 5.69 -13.87 -5.40
C GLU A 323 5.33 -15.36 -5.35
N ARG A 324 6.34 -16.19 -5.11
CA ARG A 324 6.13 -17.57 -4.71
C ARG A 324 5.11 -17.58 -3.57
N VAL A 325 4.01 -18.26 -3.79
CA VAL A 325 2.97 -18.49 -2.77
C VAL A 325 3.59 -19.27 -1.63
N ASN A 326 4.23 -18.58 -0.71
CA ASN A 326 4.56 -19.15 0.59
C ASN A 326 3.28 -19.11 1.40
N GLY A 327 2.68 -20.27 1.66
CA GLY A 327 1.40 -20.48 2.33
C GLY A 327 1.30 -19.96 3.76
N ARG A 328 2.25 -19.13 4.21
CA ARG A 328 2.28 -18.55 5.56
C ARG A 328 1.95 -17.08 5.63
N CYS A 329 1.80 -16.38 4.51
CA CYS A 329 1.45 -14.96 4.54
C CYS A 329 0.01 -14.76 4.05
N LEU A 330 -0.92 -14.81 5.00
CA LEU A 330 -2.35 -14.67 4.75
C LEU A 330 -2.74 -13.27 4.22
N ASN A 331 -1.95 -12.23 4.51
CA ASN A 331 -2.14 -10.89 3.94
C ASN A 331 -2.07 -10.90 2.40
N ASN A 332 -1.34 -11.85 1.82
CA ASN A 332 -1.35 -12.07 0.37
C ASN A 332 -2.66 -12.69 -0.12
N TRP A 333 -3.39 -13.41 0.72
CA TRP A 333 -4.66 -14.05 0.35
C TRP A 333 -5.84 -13.09 0.30
N LEU A 334 -5.86 -12.04 1.11
CA LEU A 334 -6.85 -10.96 0.96
C LEU A 334 -6.72 -10.27 -0.40
N ARG A 335 -5.50 -10.14 -0.91
CA ARG A 335 -5.25 -9.71 -2.29
C ARG A 335 -5.73 -10.76 -3.30
N LYS A 336 -5.64 -12.04 -2.94
CA LYS A 336 -5.96 -13.21 -3.79
C LYS A 336 -7.41 -13.68 -3.70
N GLY A 337 -8.31 -12.94 -3.06
CA GLY A 337 -9.73 -13.29 -2.99
C GLY A 337 -10.34 -13.56 -4.35
N LYS A 338 -9.93 -12.83 -5.39
CA LYS A 338 -10.32 -13.11 -6.78
C LYS A 338 -9.81 -14.45 -7.26
N THR A 339 -8.53 -14.77 -7.00
CA THR A 339 -7.93 -16.06 -7.34
C THR A 339 -8.64 -17.21 -6.62
N LEU A 340 -8.95 -17.05 -5.32
CA LEU A 340 -9.65 -18.06 -4.55
C LEU A 340 -11.06 -18.33 -5.11
N LYS A 341 -11.79 -17.28 -5.44
CA LYS A 341 -13.12 -17.35 -6.08
C LYS A 341 -13.06 -18.02 -7.45
N LEU A 342 -12.03 -17.69 -8.24
CA LEU A 342 -11.82 -18.31 -9.56
C LEU A 342 -11.48 -19.80 -9.42
N ILE A 343 -10.62 -20.18 -8.49
CA ILE A 343 -10.32 -21.59 -8.20
C ILE A 343 -11.58 -22.33 -7.77
N PHE A 344 -12.38 -21.73 -6.91
CA PHE A 344 -13.65 -22.33 -6.49
C PHE A 344 -14.60 -22.53 -7.69
N SER A 345 -14.71 -21.55 -8.57
CA SER A 345 -15.56 -21.67 -9.77
C SER A 345 -15.06 -22.75 -10.75
N LEU A 346 -13.75 -23.00 -10.80
CA LEU A 346 -13.11 -24.01 -11.65
C LEU A 346 -12.88 -25.36 -10.94
N ARG A 347 -13.48 -25.58 -9.76
CA ARG A 347 -13.19 -26.76 -8.93
C ARG A 347 -13.44 -28.09 -9.65
N LYS A 348 -14.46 -28.18 -10.51
CA LYS A 348 -14.80 -29.38 -11.28
C LYS A 348 -13.78 -29.66 -12.40
N GLU A 349 -13.32 -28.62 -13.07
CA GLU A 349 -12.26 -28.67 -14.06
C GLU A 349 -10.92 -29.04 -13.41
N ILE A 350 -10.64 -28.48 -12.23
CA ILE A 350 -9.44 -28.81 -11.43
C ILE A 350 -9.49 -30.28 -10.99
N GLU A 351 -10.60 -30.77 -10.48
CA GLU A 351 -10.78 -32.19 -10.14
C GLU A 351 -10.47 -33.09 -11.33
N THR A 352 -11.10 -32.81 -12.49
CA THR A 352 -10.87 -33.57 -13.72
C THR A 352 -9.41 -33.53 -14.14
N PHE A 353 -8.75 -32.38 -14.01
CA PHE A 353 -7.33 -32.24 -14.29
C PHE A 353 -6.47 -33.07 -13.34
N LEU A 354 -6.71 -33.00 -12.03
CA LEU A 354 -5.96 -33.74 -11.02
C LEU A 354 -6.08 -35.24 -11.24
N VAL A 355 -7.29 -35.76 -11.54
CA VAL A 355 -7.50 -37.17 -11.93
C VAL A 355 -6.64 -37.51 -13.15
N SER A 356 -6.60 -36.66 -14.17
CA SER A 356 -5.85 -36.90 -15.40
C SER A 356 -4.33 -37.00 -15.22
N ILE A 357 -3.79 -36.40 -14.15
CA ILE A 357 -2.36 -36.43 -13.83
C ILE A 357 -2.02 -37.39 -12.69
N GLY A 358 -3.01 -38.15 -12.19
CA GLY A 358 -2.83 -39.09 -11.07
C GLY A 358 -2.56 -38.41 -9.72
N ALA A 359 -2.99 -37.16 -9.54
CA ALA A 359 -2.89 -36.45 -8.28
C ALA A 359 -4.09 -36.74 -7.36
N THR A 360 -3.95 -36.41 -6.08
CA THR A 360 -4.98 -36.66 -5.07
C THR A 360 -6.21 -35.76 -5.28
N THR A 361 -7.41 -36.32 -5.14
CA THR A 361 -8.69 -35.63 -5.27
C THR A 361 -9.57 -35.78 -4.03
N VAL A 362 -9.00 -36.18 -2.90
CA VAL A 362 -9.73 -36.47 -1.67
C VAL A 362 -10.60 -35.31 -1.20
N HIS A 363 -10.15 -34.08 -1.40
CA HIS A 363 -10.87 -32.87 -1.00
C HIS A 363 -12.19 -32.67 -1.73
N PHE A 364 -12.34 -33.18 -2.97
CA PHE A 364 -13.58 -33.04 -3.75
C PHE A 364 -14.66 -34.04 -3.35
N THR A 365 -14.32 -35.07 -2.57
CA THR A 365 -15.26 -36.06 -2.03
C THR A 365 -15.63 -35.76 -0.58
N ASP A 366 -14.91 -34.86 0.09
CA ASP A 366 -15.17 -34.44 1.46
C ASP A 366 -16.21 -33.30 1.49
N LYS A 367 -17.41 -33.63 1.95
CA LYS A 367 -18.55 -32.69 2.00
C LYS A 367 -18.28 -31.53 2.95
N GLU A 368 -17.67 -31.79 4.11
CA GLU A 368 -17.34 -30.74 5.08
C GLU A 368 -16.28 -29.79 4.52
N TRP A 369 -15.23 -30.34 3.95
CA TRP A 369 -14.16 -29.56 3.35
C TRP A 369 -14.65 -28.65 2.21
N LEU A 370 -15.55 -29.16 1.35
CA LEU A 370 -16.12 -28.36 0.27
C LEU A 370 -16.97 -27.19 0.81
N CYS A 371 -17.74 -27.44 1.87
CA CYS A 371 -18.53 -26.38 2.50
C CYS A 371 -17.62 -25.35 3.20
N ASP A 372 -16.58 -25.79 3.90
CA ASP A 372 -15.58 -24.91 4.50
C ASP A 372 -14.88 -24.07 3.44
N PHE A 373 -14.57 -24.66 2.28
CA PHE A 373 -13.97 -23.93 1.14
C PHE A 373 -14.95 -22.89 0.58
N GLY A 374 -16.22 -23.24 0.33
CA GLY A 374 -17.25 -22.30 -0.12
C GLY A 374 -17.45 -21.14 0.85
N PHE A 375 -17.55 -21.45 2.16
CA PHE A 375 -17.66 -20.44 3.21
C PHE A 375 -16.43 -19.51 3.25
N LEU A 376 -15.21 -20.07 3.17
CA LEU A 376 -13.98 -19.29 3.16
C LEU A 376 -13.94 -18.34 1.95
N VAL A 377 -14.36 -18.78 0.77
CA VAL A 377 -14.43 -17.93 -0.42
C VAL A 377 -15.34 -16.73 -0.20
N ASP A 378 -16.52 -16.95 0.37
CA ASP A 378 -17.52 -15.91 0.61
C ASP A 378 -17.04 -14.90 1.67
N ILE A 379 -16.49 -15.36 2.78
CA ILE A 379 -15.91 -14.50 3.82
C ILE A 379 -14.73 -13.68 3.29
N MET A 380 -13.85 -14.31 2.50
CA MET A 380 -12.71 -13.61 1.89
C MET A 380 -13.17 -12.54 0.88
N ASP A 381 -14.27 -12.75 0.18
CA ASP A 381 -14.83 -11.73 -0.72
C ASP A 381 -15.39 -10.54 0.08
N HIS A 382 -16.08 -10.78 1.20
CA HIS A 382 -16.54 -9.72 2.10
C HIS A 382 -15.38 -8.94 2.74
N LEU A 383 -14.33 -9.61 3.17
CA LEU A 383 -13.12 -8.98 3.71
C LEU A 383 -12.36 -8.17 2.65
N ARG A 384 -12.35 -8.65 1.40
CA ARG A 384 -11.76 -7.94 0.28
C ARG A 384 -12.47 -6.62 0.00
N GLU A 385 -13.81 -6.61 0.03
CA GLU A 385 -14.60 -5.38 -0.17
C GLU A 385 -14.21 -4.28 0.82
N ILE A 386 -14.14 -4.58 2.11
CA ILE A 386 -13.73 -3.59 3.12
C ILE A 386 -12.26 -3.19 2.93
N SER A 387 -11.38 -4.14 2.60
CA SER A 387 -9.98 -3.86 2.32
C SER A 387 -9.80 -2.91 1.14
N GLU A 388 -10.59 -3.07 0.06
CA GLU A 388 -10.57 -2.17 -1.09
C GLU A 388 -11.05 -0.76 -0.72
N LEU A 389 -12.12 -0.64 0.08
CA LEU A 389 -12.61 0.67 0.57
C LEU A 389 -11.56 1.41 1.42
N LEU A 390 -10.82 0.67 2.26
CA LEU A 390 -9.79 1.25 3.13
C LEU A 390 -8.47 1.56 2.40
N ARG A 391 -8.25 0.98 1.21
CA ARG A 391 -7.04 1.20 0.39
C ARG A 391 -7.11 2.45 -0.47
N VAL A 392 -8.26 3.07 -0.62
CA VAL A 392 -8.38 4.29 -1.42
C VAL A 392 -7.43 5.34 -0.83
N SER A 393 -6.45 5.77 -1.63
CA SER A 393 -5.51 6.82 -1.25
C SER A 393 -6.29 8.06 -0.83
N LYS A 394 -6.00 8.60 0.36
CA LYS A 394 -6.67 9.77 0.97
C LYS A 394 -7.96 9.47 1.75
N VAL A 395 -8.22 8.23 2.16
CA VAL A 395 -9.26 7.98 3.15
C VAL A 395 -8.80 8.57 4.49
N PHE A 396 -9.56 9.55 4.99
CA PHE A 396 -9.33 10.10 6.33
C PHE A 396 -9.80 9.10 7.39
N ALA A 397 -9.21 9.18 8.59
CA ALA A 397 -9.53 8.27 9.70
C ALA A 397 -11.03 8.20 10.02
N ALA A 398 -11.76 9.31 9.91
CA ALA A 398 -13.21 9.35 10.11
C ALA A 398 -13.95 8.47 9.09
N ALA A 399 -13.63 8.61 7.78
CA ALA A 399 -14.26 7.80 6.74
C ALA A 399 -13.87 6.33 6.85
N ALA A 400 -12.61 6.02 7.23
CA ALA A 400 -12.20 4.66 7.52
C ALA A 400 -12.99 4.07 8.68
N PHE A 401 -13.23 4.84 9.74
CA PHE A 401 -14.05 4.44 10.87
C PHE A 401 -15.50 4.14 10.46
N ASP A 402 -16.11 4.99 9.64
CA ASP A 402 -17.46 4.76 9.11
C ASP A 402 -17.55 3.47 8.30
N HIS A 403 -16.56 3.18 7.45
CA HIS A 403 -16.49 1.92 6.71
C HIS A 403 -16.35 0.70 7.63
N ILE A 404 -15.57 0.81 8.70
CA ILE A 404 -15.40 -0.25 9.70
C ILE A 404 -16.71 -0.48 10.43
N CYS A 405 -17.39 0.57 10.91
CA CYS A 405 -18.70 0.45 11.58
C CYS A 405 -19.75 -0.18 10.65
N ALA A 406 -19.79 0.22 9.38
CA ALA A 406 -20.69 -0.37 8.40
C ALA A 406 -20.40 -1.87 8.20
N PHE A 407 -19.12 -2.25 8.19
CA PHE A 407 -18.71 -3.63 8.08
C PHE A 407 -19.06 -4.47 9.32
N GLU A 408 -18.97 -3.91 10.54
CA GLU A 408 -19.47 -4.55 11.77
C GLU A 408 -20.95 -4.87 11.67
N VAL A 409 -21.76 -3.92 11.17
CA VAL A 409 -23.20 -4.16 10.94
C VAL A 409 -23.43 -5.27 9.93
N LYS A 410 -22.61 -5.34 8.85
CA LYS A 410 -22.65 -6.42 7.87
C LYS A 410 -22.29 -7.77 8.50
N LEU A 411 -21.26 -7.85 9.33
CA LEU A 411 -20.90 -9.08 10.05
C LEU A 411 -22.04 -9.58 10.95
N ASN A 412 -22.69 -8.69 11.69
CA ASN A 412 -23.84 -9.04 12.50
C ASN A 412 -25.04 -9.55 11.66
N LEU A 413 -25.19 -9.06 10.42
CA LEU A 413 -26.17 -9.59 9.47
C LEU A 413 -25.79 -11.00 9.02
N LEU A 414 -24.54 -11.20 8.64
CA LEU A 414 -24.01 -12.50 8.19
C LEU A 414 -24.17 -13.55 9.30
N GLN A 415 -23.87 -13.20 10.56
CA GLN A 415 -24.04 -14.07 11.72
C GLN A 415 -25.50 -14.54 11.86
N ARG A 416 -26.45 -13.60 11.86
CA ARG A 416 -27.87 -13.94 11.93
C ARG A 416 -28.33 -14.83 10.78
N GLN A 417 -27.81 -14.59 9.57
CA GLN A 417 -28.12 -15.42 8.41
C GLN A 417 -27.61 -16.87 8.57
N VAL A 418 -26.41 -17.06 9.12
CA VAL A 418 -25.89 -18.40 9.44
C VAL A 418 -26.81 -19.08 10.48
N GLU A 419 -27.21 -18.38 11.56
CA GLU A 419 -28.13 -18.87 12.61
C GLU A 419 -29.48 -19.27 12.05
N GLU A 420 -30.00 -18.45 11.11
CA GLU A 420 -31.30 -18.69 10.45
C GLU A 420 -31.22 -19.68 9.27
N LYS A 421 -30.01 -20.23 8.98
CA LYS A 421 -29.73 -21.08 7.82
C LYS A 421 -30.07 -20.41 6.49
N ASN A 422 -29.98 -19.10 6.45
CA ASN A 422 -30.17 -18.27 5.27
C ASN A 422 -28.82 -17.97 4.60
N LEU A 423 -28.55 -18.59 3.45
CA LEU A 423 -27.27 -18.46 2.75
C LEU A 423 -27.27 -17.37 1.66
N THR A 424 -28.17 -16.37 1.72
CA THR A 424 -28.31 -15.33 0.69
C THR A 424 -27.02 -14.58 0.39
N HIS A 425 -26.17 -14.33 1.41
CA HIS A 425 -24.88 -13.66 1.25
C HIS A 425 -23.67 -14.61 1.25
N PHE A 426 -23.93 -15.91 1.16
CA PHE A 426 -22.92 -16.97 1.08
C PHE A 426 -23.13 -17.79 -0.19
N ALA A 427 -22.90 -17.13 -1.35
CA ALA A 427 -23.22 -17.69 -2.66
C ALA A 427 -22.44 -18.97 -2.97
N SER A 428 -21.14 -19.02 -2.61
CA SER A 428 -20.29 -20.19 -2.85
C SER A 428 -20.69 -21.35 -1.93
N LEU A 429 -20.95 -21.07 -0.65
CA LEU A 429 -21.46 -22.07 0.29
C LEU A 429 -22.84 -22.58 -0.13
N SER A 430 -23.76 -21.68 -0.54
CA SER A 430 -25.09 -22.05 -1.03
C SER A 430 -25.00 -23.01 -2.21
N GLN A 431 -24.13 -22.71 -3.16
CA GLN A 431 -23.90 -23.57 -4.33
C GLN A 431 -23.46 -24.98 -3.94
N VAL A 432 -22.51 -25.10 -2.98
CA VAL A 432 -22.07 -26.43 -2.50
C VAL A 432 -23.19 -27.16 -1.79
N VAL A 433 -23.92 -26.46 -0.91
CA VAL A 433 -25.05 -27.07 -0.18
C VAL A 433 -26.14 -27.57 -1.13
N ASP A 434 -26.44 -26.82 -2.18
CA ASP A 434 -27.46 -27.24 -3.17
C ASP A 434 -26.95 -28.40 -4.02
N GLU A 435 -25.67 -28.41 -4.47
CA GLU A 435 -25.06 -29.56 -5.14
C GLU A 435 -25.05 -30.84 -4.25
N LEU A 436 -24.83 -30.67 -2.96
CA LEU A 436 -24.87 -31.79 -2.01
C LEU A 436 -26.29 -32.32 -1.81
N LYS A 437 -27.31 -31.43 -1.71
CA LYS A 437 -28.72 -31.84 -1.59
C LYS A 437 -29.22 -32.63 -2.79
N GLU A 438 -28.82 -32.27 -3.99
CA GLU A 438 -29.16 -33.01 -5.21
C GLU A 438 -28.60 -34.45 -5.21
N ASN A 439 -27.52 -34.69 -4.47
CA ASN A 439 -26.81 -35.98 -4.39
C ASN A 439 -27.11 -36.79 -3.11
N LEU A 440 -27.91 -36.26 -2.16
CA LEU A 440 -28.24 -36.92 -0.89
C LEU A 440 -29.48 -37.82 -1.00
N GLN A 441 -29.44 -38.98 -0.36
CA GLN A 441 -30.61 -39.80 -0.06
C GLN A 441 -31.35 -39.19 1.14
N GLU A 442 -32.67 -39.33 1.21
CA GLU A 442 -33.58 -38.60 2.09
C GLU A 442 -33.26 -38.61 3.62
N ASP A 443 -32.31 -39.41 4.10
CA ASP A 443 -32.01 -39.61 5.53
C ASP A 443 -30.66 -39.04 6.01
N GLU A 444 -29.85 -38.40 5.17
CA GLU A 444 -28.59 -37.82 5.60
C GLU A 444 -28.73 -36.43 6.22
N LYS A 445 -28.23 -36.26 7.46
CA LYS A 445 -28.28 -35.01 8.20
C LYS A 445 -27.70 -33.85 7.38
N VAL A 446 -28.49 -32.83 7.16
CA VAL A 446 -28.08 -31.55 6.61
C VAL A 446 -26.94 -30.98 7.48
N LEU A 447 -25.93 -30.47 6.82
CA LEU A 447 -24.69 -29.91 7.37
C LEU A 447 -24.96 -29.03 8.61
N ASP A 448 -24.08 -29.14 9.61
CA ASP A 448 -24.09 -28.27 10.78
C ASP A 448 -23.49 -26.91 10.42
N LEU A 449 -24.34 -25.93 10.14
CA LEU A 449 -23.92 -24.56 9.83
C LEU A 449 -23.54 -23.74 11.07
N GLU A 450 -23.80 -24.25 12.30
CA GLU A 450 -23.46 -23.52 13.53
C GLU A 450 -21.95 -23.34 13.68
N ARG A 451 -21.13 -24.19 13.06
CA ARG A 451 -19.66 -24.06 13.05
C ARG A 451 -19.18 -22.75 12.42
N TYR A 452 -19.97 -22.15 11.53
CA TYR A 452 -19.61 -20.87 10.88
C TYR A 452 -20.00 -19.65 11.69
N ARG A 453 -20.78 -19.82 12.77
CA ARG A 453 -21.22 -18.72 13.63
C ARG A 453 -20.04 -17.97 14.26
N ALA A 454 -19.06 -18.70 14.78
CA ALA A 454 -17.92 -18.12 15.44
C ALA A 454 -17.07 -17.23 14.50
N VAL A 455 -17.02 -17.54 13.20
CA VAL A 455 -16.25 -16.75 12.21
C VAL A 455 -16.86 -15.38 11.96
N THR A 456 -18.17 -15.26 12.15
CA THR A 456 -18.88 -14.00 12.03
C THR A 456 -18.85 -13.17 13.33
N ASP A 457 -18.43 -13.77 14.44
CA ASP A 457 -18.16 -13.11 15.73
C ASP A 457 -16.82 -12.33 15.73
N LEU A 458 -16.28 -12.03 14.55
CA LEU A 458 -15.13 -11.17 14.36
C LEU A 458 -15.39 -9.82 15.04
N ALA A 459 -14.91 -9.66 16.27
CA ALA A 459 -14.83 -8.36 16.92
C ALA A 459 -13.86 -7.50 16.12
N VAL A 460 -14.41 -6.76 15.15
CA VAL A 460 -13.64 -5.97 14.18
C VAL A 460 -12.87 -4.83 14.87
N VAL A 461 -13.26 -4.49 16.08
CA VAL A 461 -12.54 -3.53 16.91
C VAL A 461 -12.54 -4.01 18.35
N PRO A 462 -11.38 -4.22 18.99
CA PRO A 462 -11.36 -4.20 20.44
C PRO A 462 -11.96 -2.85 20.84
N ARG A 463 -13.13 -2.85 21.50
CA ARG A 463 -13.71 -1.65 22.12
C ARG A 463 -12.84 -1.25 23.33
N GLU A 464 -11.56 -1.00 23.13
CA GLU A 464 -10.83 -0.13 24.02
C GLU A 464 -11.48 1.24 23.85
N LYS A 465 -12.34 1.59 24.81
CA LYS A 465 -12.73 2.99 25.02
C LYS A 465 -11.42 3.77 24.91
N PRO A 466 -11.35 4.84 24.10
CA PRO A 466 -10.18 5.69 24.13
C PRO A 466 -9.96 5.97 25.63
N HIS A 467 -8.80 5.60 26.14
CA HIS A 467 -8.41 5.99 27.49
C HIS A 467 -8.37 7.52 27.45
N THR A 468 -9.52 8.12 27.71
CA THR A 468 -9.60 9.48 28.18
C THR A 468 -8.92 9.41 29.53
N GLY A 469 -7.60 9.63 29.51
CA GLY A 469 -6.85 9.82 30.73
C GLY A 469 -7.64 10.82 31.56
N ASP A 470 -7.77 10.56 32.85
CA ASP A 470 -8.41 11.37 33.87
C ASP A 470 -7.99 12.85 33.79
N ALA A 471 -8.44 13.56 32.77
CA ALA A 471 -8.33 15.03 32.66
C ALA A 471 -9.52 15.73 33.35
N ALA A 472 -10.35 14.98 34.08
CA ALA A 472 -11.55 15.49 34.74
C ALA A 472 -11.40 15.49 36.28
N ARG A 473 -10.21 15.75 36.87
CA ARG A 473 -10.08 16.07 38.30
C ARG A 473 -8.82 16.89 38.59
N GLN A 474 -8.71 18.08 38.02
CA GLN A 474 -8.01 19.20 38.67
C GLN A 474 -8.72 20.49 38.28
N GLN A 475 -9.82 20.79 38.98
CA GLN A 475 -10.27 22.16 39.09
C GLN A 475 -9.17 22.92 39.86
N PRO A 476 -8.72 24.08 39.38
CA PRO A 476 -7.88 24.95 40.18
C PRO A 476 -8.73 25.46 41.37
N ARG A 477 -8.35 25.07 42.54
CA ARG A 477 -8.81 25.73 43.76
C ARG A 477 -8.16 27.12 43.82
N ASP A 478 -9.03 28.10 44.01
CA ASP A 478 -8.75 29.40 44.67
C ASP A 478 -7.81 30.35 43.92
N SER A 479 -8.41 31.23 43.15
CA SER A 479 -7.88 32.59 42.96
C SER A 479 -8.38 33.49 44.12
N PRO A 480 -7.50 34.24 44.80
CA PRO A 480 -7.95 35.17 45.80
C PRO A 480 -8.67 36.38 45.20
N VAL A 481 -9.80 36.68 45.77
CA VAL A 481 -10.53 37.94 45.61
C VAL A 481 -9.58 39.09 45.95
N ILE A 482 -9.33 39.98 44.99
CA ILE A 482 -8.79 41.31 45.28
C ILE A 482 -9.97 42.26 45.16
N GLU A 483 -10.47 42.71 46.34
CA GLU A 483 -11.22 43.94 46.50
C GLU A 483 -10.31 45.14 46.21
N ARG A 484 -10.59 45.92 45.20
CA ARG A 484 -10.83 47.37 45.13
C ARG A 484 -10.89 47.83 43.69
#